data_f72acada8987049784834aba305cdbfe
#
_entry.id   f72acada8987049784834aba305cdbfe
#
_cell.length_a   1.000
_cell.length_b   1.000
_cell.length_c   1.000
_cell.angle_alpha   90.00
_cell.angle_beta   90.00
_cell.angle_gamma   90.00
#
_symmetry.space_group_name_H-M   'P 1'
#
loop_
_entity.id
_entity.type
_entity.pdbx_description
1 polymer ?
#
loop_
_entity_poly.entity_id
_entity_poly.type
_entity_poly.pdbx_seq_one_letter_code
_entity_poly.pdbx_strand_id
1 'polypeptide(L)'
;MAYKIVVDSGHGGEDPGAVYPGRQEKEDTLRLALEVGRLLEAGGQDVVYTRTTDVYQTPFEKAQIANREEADYFISIHRNSSPRQNQYQGVETLIYDKSGIKLKMAEAINGALEEVGFRNLGVKERPGLVVLRRTNMPALLVEAGFINNDQDNQLFDEKFTEIAGAISEAILGTLCLLYTSD
;
A
#
# COMPACT_ATOMS: atom_id res chain seq x y z
N MET A 1 3.89 16.07 15.86
CA MET A 1 2.43 15.95 15.66
C MET A 1 2.13 14.64 14.94
N ALA A 2 1.16 13.87 15.44
CA ALA A 2 0.76 12.62 14.82
C ALA A 2 -0.26 12.88 13.71
N TYR A 3 -0.07 12.24 12.56
CA TYR A 3 -1.09 12.15 11.52
C TYR A 3 -1.91 10.88 11.73
N LYS A 4 -3.19 10.96 11.37
CA LYS A 4 -4.04 9.77 11.34
C LYS A 4 -3.94 9.14 9.95
N ILE A 5 -3.49 7.89 9.90
CA ILE A 5 -3.27 7.14 8.67
C ILE A 5 -4.16 5.91 8.69
N VAL A 6 -5.04 5.78 7.69
CA VAL A 6 -5.78 4.54 7.48
C VAL A 6 -4.93 3.64 6.62
N VAL A 7 -4.62 2.45 7.14
CA VAL A 7 -3.90 1.40 6.40
C VAL A 7 -4.91 0.34 6.00
N ASP A 8 -5.02 0.12 4.70
CA ASP A 8 -5.98 -0.80 4.10
C ASP A 8 -5.28 -2.04 3.56
N SER A 9 -5.76 -3.20 3.96
CA SER A 9 -5.37 -4.48 3.35
C SER A 9 -6.34 -4.79 2.22
N GLY A 10 -5.84 -4.85 0.99
CA GLY A 10 -6.67 -5.17 -0.16
C GLY A 10 -7.37 -6.52 -0.03
N HIS A 11 -8.61 -6.59 -0.54
CA HIS A 11 -9.42 -7.81 -0.55
C HIS A 11 -9.81 -8.27 0.86
N GLY A 12 -10.16 -9.55 1.04
CA GLY A 12 -10.53 -10.13 2.32
C GLY A 12 -11.79 -11.00 2.23
N GLY A 13 -11.92 -11.95 3.15
CA GLY A 13 -13.07 -12.83 3.23
C GLY A 13 -13.30 -13.62 1.94
N GLU A 14 -14.48 -13.49 1.36
CA GLU A 14 -14.86 -14.16 0.10
C GLU A 14 -14.16 -13.59 -1.14
N ASP A 15 -13.50 -12.45 -1.03
CA ASP A 15 -12.67 -11.88 -2.10
C ASP A 15 -11.20 -12.20 -1.83
N PRO A 16 -10.64 -13.23 -2.50
CA PRO A 16 -9.24 -13.59 -2.28
C PRO A 16 -8.25 -12.62 -2.96
N GLY A 17 -8.73 -11.73 -3.84
CA GLY A 17 -7.88 -11.01 -4.75
C GLY A 17 -7.30 -11.94 -5.82
N ALA A 18 -6.12 -11.65 -6.32
CA ALA A 18 -5.43 -12.52 -7.26
C ALA A 18 -4.95 -13.78 -6.53
N VAL A 19 -5.02 -14.92 -7.24
CA VAL A 19 -4.63 -16.24 -6.70
C VAL A 19 -3.52 -16.83 -7.55
N TYR A 20 -2.52 -17.36 -6.88
CA TYR A 20 -1.41 -18.09 -7.49
C TYR A 20 -1.23 -19.39 -6.70
N PRO A 21 -0.71 -20.50 -7.29
CA PRO A 21 -0.58 -21.74 -6.53
C PRO A 21 0.07 -21.57 -5.18
N GLY A 22 -0.67 -21.92 -4.11
CA GLY A 22 -0.22 -21.81 -2.72
C GLY A 22 -0.30 -20.39 -2.14
N ARG A 23 -0.96 -19.43 -2.80
CA ARG A 23 -0.91 -18.03 -2.40
C ARG A 23 -2.19 -17.28 -2.78
N GLN A 24 -2.71 -16.46 -1.85
CA GLN A 24 -3.84 -15.56 -2.10
C GLN A 24 -3.44 -14.15 -1.72
N GLU A 25 -3.81 -13.18 -2.57
CA GLU A 25 -3.47 -11.77 -2.35
C GLU A 25 -3.94 -11.27 -0.99
N LYS A 26 -5.17 -11.61 -0.58
CA LYS A 26 -5.73 -11.15 0.70
C LYS A 26 -4.88 -11.50 1.93
N GLU A 27 -4.15 -12.61 1.87
CA GLU A 27 -3.28 -13.05 2.96
C GLU A 27 -1.98 -12.24 2.99
N ASP A 28 -1.37 -12.04 1.82
CA ASP A 28 -0.16 -11.23 1.69
C ASP A 28 -0.41 -9.78 2.08
N THR A 29 -1.53 -9.21 1.62
CA THR A 29 -1.87 -7.82 1.92
C THR A 29 -2.15 -7.60 3.39
N LEU A 30 -2.84 -8.52 4.05
CA LEU A 30 -3.13 -8.41 5.48
C LEU A 30 -1.83 -8.42 6.30
N ARG A 31 -0.94 -9.37 6.03
CA ARG A 31 0.34 -9.46 6.74
C ARG A 31 1.16 -8.19 6.57
N LEU A 32 1.28 -7.73 5.33
CA LEU A 32 2.10 -6.55 5.04
C LEU A 32 1.49 -5.27 5.61
N ALA A 33 0.18 -5.08 5.46
CA ALA A 33 -0.50 -3.90 5.98
C ALA A 33 -0.40 -3.81 7.51
N LEU A 34 -0.57 -4.92 8.22
CA LEU A 34 -0.46 -4.94 9.68
C LEU A 34 0.96 -4.56 10.14
N GLU A 35 1.99 -5.06 9.45
CA GLU A 35 3.38 -4.73 9.78
C GLU A 35 3.73 -3.28 9.44
N VAL A 36 3.29 -2.78 8.29
CA VAL A 36 3.45 -1.36 7.92
C VAL A 36 2.77 -0.47 8.98
N GLY A 37 1.54 -0.80 9.36
CA GLY A 37 0.81 -0.04 10.38
C GLY A 37 1.52 -0.05 11.73
N ARG A 38 2.04 -1.21 12.15
CA ARG A 38 2.80 -1.32 13.39
C ARG A 38 4.03 -0.41 13.37
N LEU A 39 4.75 -0.36 12.26
CA LEU A 39 5.93 0.49 12.10
C LEU A 39 5.56 1.98 12.06
N LEU A 40 4.44 2.34 11.44
CA LEU A 40 3.94 3.71 11.46
C LEU A 40 3.56 4.15 12.88
N GLU A 41 2.92 3.27 13.66
CA GLU A 41 2.61 3.53 15.07
C GLU A 41 3.89 3.73 15.88
N ALA A 42 4.89 2.87 15.68
CA ALA A 42 6.19 2.99 16.33
C ALA A 42 6.89 4.31 15.93
N GLY A 43 6.60 4.83 14.75
CA GLY A 43 7.08 6.13 14.28
C GLY A 43 6.26 7.33 14.77
N GLY A 44 5.29 7.11 15.67
CA GLY A 44 4.51 8.16 16.31
C GLY A 44 3.22 8.55 15.60
N GLN A 45 2.76 7.78 14.63
CA GLN A 45 1.53 8.07 13.91
C GLN A 45 0.33 7.36 14.54
N ASP A 46 -0.87 7.89 14.29
CA ASP A 46 -2.14 7.31 14.71
C ASP A 46 -2.66 6.45 13.57
N VAL A 47 -2.71 5.12 13.76
CA VAL A 47 -3.07 4.18 12.68
C VAL A 47 -4.43 3.56 12.92
N VAL A 48 -5.25 3.55 11.89
CA VAL A 48 -6.53 2.85 11.83
C VAL A 48 -6.48 1.85 10.69
N TYR A 49 -6.86 0.61 10.94
CA TYR A 49 -6.90 -0.44 9.91
C TYR A 49 -8.31 -0.58 9.37
N THR A 50 -8.46 -0.81 8.07
CA THR A 50 -9.78 -1.16 7.50
C THR A 50 -10.21 -2.54 7.96
N ARG A 51 -9.25 -3.47 8.07
CA ARG A 51 -9.47 -4.79 8.67
C ARG A 51 -8.19 -5.27 9.35
N THR A 52 -8.35 -6.13 10.33
CA THR A 52 -7.26 -6.81 11.03
C THR A 52 -7.39 -8.33 10.96
N THR A 53 -8.44 -8.82 10.30
CA THR A 53 -8.75 -10.24 10.12
C THR A 53 -9.20 -10.49 8.70
N ASP A 54 -9.52 -11.75 8.38
CA ASP A 54 -9.97 -12.16 7.06
C ASP A 54 -11.47 -11.91 6.88
N VAL A 55 -11.82 -10.64 6.69
CA VAL A 55 -13.20 -10.19 6.47
C VAL A 55 -13.30 -9.43 5.16
N TYR A 56 -14.48 -9.45 4.55
CA TYR A 56 -14.77 -8.74 3.31
C TYR A 56 -15.32 -7.34 3.58
N GLN A 57 -14.85 -6.38 2.81
CA GLN A 57 -15.37 -5.03 2.74
C GLN A 57 -15.32 -4.58 1.28
N THR A 58 -16.35 -3.88 0.83
CA THR A 58 -16.32 -3.28 -0.50
C THR A 58 -15.30 -2.14 -0.54
N PRO A 59 -14.76 -1.79 -1.71
CA PRO A 59 -13.89 -0.61 -1.84
C PRO A 59 -14.54 0.67 -1.31
N PHE A 60 -15.85 0.82 -1.52
CA PHE A 60 -16.60 1.97 -1.00
C PHE A 60 -16.63 1.98 0.53
N GLU A 61 -16.86 0.84 1.18
CA GLU A 61 -16.83 0.73 2.64
C GLU A 61 -15.46 1.12 3.19
N LYS A 62 -14.38 0.70 2.52
CA LYS A 62 -13.00 1.05 2.92
C LYS A 62 -12.77 2.56 2.84
N ALA A 63 -13.21 3.20 1.75
CA ALA A 63 -13.14 4.65 1.61
C ALA A 63 -13.96 5.37 2.68
N GLN A 64 -15.15 4.85 3.01
CA GLN A 64 -16.01 5.41 4.06
C GLN A 64 -15.34 5.35 5.44
N ILE A 65 -14.63 4.28 5.76
CA ILE A 65 -13.90 4.17 7.02
C ILE A 65 -12.90 5.34 7.13
N ALA A 66 -12.11 5.57 6.09
CA ALA A 66 -11.13 6.65 6.08
C ALA A 66 -11.79 8.03 6.23
N ASN A 67 -12.90 8.24 5.55
CA ASN A 67 -13.62 9.52 5.59
C ASN A 67 -14.27 9.76 6.97
N ARG A 68 -14.88 8.75 7.57
CA ARG A 68 -15.48 8.86 8.91
C ARG A 68 -14.43 9.08 10.00
N GLU A 69 -13.26 8.49 9.84
CA GLU A 69 -12.15 8.68 10.77
C GLU A 69 -11.46 10.04 10.56
N GLU A 70 -11.85 10.80 9.55
CA GLU A 70 -11.20 12.05 9.18
C GLU A 70 -9.68 11.88 9.06
N ALA A 71 -9.27 10.78 8.39
CA ALA A 71 -7.85 10.46 8.24
C ALA A 71 -7.12 11.51 7.42
N ASP A 72 -5.84 11.68 7.73
CA ASP A 72 -4.95 12.56 6.97
C ASP A 72 -4.42 11.90 5.71
N TYR A 73 -4.26 10.57 5.75
CA TYR A 73 -3.76 9.76 4.64
C TYR A 73 -4.46 8.40 4.61
N PHE A 74 -4.59 7.86 3.39
CA PHE A 74 -5.08 6.51 3.15
C PHE A 74 -4.03 5.75 2.35
N ILE A 75 -3.58 4.62 2.91
CA ILE A 75 -2.55 3.77 2.29
C ILE A 75 -3.13 2.37 2.12
N SER A 76 -3.36 1.97 0.87
CA SER A 76 -3.86 0.63 0.55
C SER A 76 -2.70 -0.25 0.09
N ILE A 77 -2.66 -1.48 0.57
CA ILE A 77 -1.62 -2.47 0.25
C ILE A 77 -2.24 -3.56 -0.60
N HIS A 78 -1.65 -3.81 -1.75
CA HIS A 78 -2.06 -4.81 -2.72
C HIS A 78 -0.86 -5.57 -3.28
N ARG A 79 -1.12 -6.62 -4.03
CA ARG A 79 -0.16 -7.27 -4.88
C ARG A 79 -0.69 -7.30 -6.30
N ASN A 80 0.18 -7.04 -7.27
CA ASN A 80 -0.21 -6.96 -8.67
C ASN A 80 -0.35 -8.36 -9.29
N SER A 81 -1.00 -8.43 -10.45
CA SER A 81 -1.13 -9.67 -11.20
C SER A 81 -1.01 -9.38 -12.69
N SER A 82 -0.22 -10.17 -13.40
CA SER A 82 -0.11 -10.09 -14.85
C SER A 82 -0.98 -11.16 -15.52
N PRO A 83 -1.34 -10.97 -16.83
CA PRO A 83 -2.16 -11.96 -17.55
C PRO A 83 -1.53 -13.34 -17.60
N ARG A 84 -0.19 -13.41 -17.68
CA ARG A 84 0.54 -14.67 -17.70
C ARG A 84 1.55 -14.71 -16.57
N GLN A 85 1.80 -15.92 -16.06
CA GLN A 85 2.81 -16.15 -15.04
C GLN A 85 4.17 -15.62 -15.50
N ASN A 86 4.86 -14.92 -14.61
CA ASN A 86 6.20 -14.37 -14.84
C ASN A 86 6.32 -13.36 -15.99
N GLN A 87 5.18 -12.82 -16.46
CA GLN A 87 5.17 -11.85 -17.56
C GLN A 87 5.74 -10.50 -17.13
N TYR A 88 5.30 -10.00 -15.98
CA TYR A 88 5.76 -8.72 -15.43
C TYR A 88 6.28 -8.92 -14.01
N GLN A 89 7.15 -8.01 -13.58
CA GLN A 89 7.68 -7.98 -12.22
C GLN A 89 7.92 -6.54 -11.80
N GLY A 90 7.89 -6.30 -10.49
CA GLY A 90 8.20 -5.00 -9.91
C GLY A 90 7.08 -4.40 -9.10
N VAL A 91 7.33 -3.20 -8.62
CA VAL A 91 6.41 -2.44 -7.77
C VAL A 91 5.90 -1.22 -8.51
N GLU A 92 4.66 -0.85 -8.25
CA GLU A 92 4.10 0.42 -8.70
C GLU A 92 3.16 0.96 -7.63
N THR A 93 3.01 2.27 -7.56
CA THR A 93 2.05 2.92 -6.68
C THR A 93 1.04 3.67 -7.52
N LEU A 94 -0.24 3.46 -7.20
CA LEU A 94 -1.37 4.05 -7.91
C LEU A 94 -1.92 5.20 -7.09
N ILE A 95 -2.17 6.33 -7.76
CA ILE A 95 -2.75 7.54 -7.16
C ILE A 95 -3.85 8.08 -8.07
N TYR A 96 -4.70 8.96 -7.53
CA TYR A 96 -5.79 9.55 -8.30
C TYR A 96 -5.24 10.40 -9.45
N ASP A 97 -4.33 11.33 -9.12
CA ASP A 97 -3.62 12.16 -10.08
C ASP A 97 -2.21 12.44 -9.58
N LYS A 98 -1.31 12.79 -10.48
CA LYS A 98 0.10 13.07 -10.15
C LYS A 98 0.26 14.50 -9.62
N SER A 99 -0.21 14.72 -8.40
CA SER A 99 -0.11 16.02 -7.76
C SER A 99 0.14 15.91 -6.26
N GLY A 100 0.74 16.94 -5.70
CA GLY A 100 0.86 17.18 -4.27
C GLY A 100 1.69 16.13 -3.52
N ILE A 101 1.37 15.99 -2.24
CA ILE A 101 2.12 15.11 -1.32
C ILE A 101 1.98 13.63 -1.67
N LYS A 102 0.83 13.22 -2.23
CA LYS A 102 0.64 11.82 -2.60
C LYS A 102 1.61 11.36 -3.69
N LEU A 103 1.95 12.25 -4.63
CA LEU A 103 2.96 11.94 -5.64
C LEU A 103 4.34 11.78 -5.02
N LYS A 104 4.74 12.70 -4.15
CA LYS A 104 6.03 12.63 -3.47
C LYS A 104 6.15 11.36 -2.63
N MET A 105 5.10 11.03 -1.89
CA MET A 105 5.04 9.84 -1.07
C MET A 105 5.11 8.56 -1.91
N ALA A 106 4.36 8.52 -3.01
CA ALA A 106 4.36 7.37 -3.94
C ALA A 106 5.74 7.14 -4.56
N GLU A 107 6.40 8.20 -5.00
CA GLU A 107 7.76 8.11 -5.54
C GLU A 107 8.76 7.64 -4.48
N ALA A 108 8.64 8.13 -3.24
CA ALA A 108 9.49 7.72 -2.14
C ALA A 108 9.31 6.22 -1.80
N ILE A 109 8.07 5.75 -1.79
CA ILE A 109 7.77 4.33 -1.54
C ILE A 109 8.38 3.46 -2.63
N ASN A 110 8.15 3.81 -3.90
CA ASN A 110 8.71 3.05 -5.03
C ASN A 110 10.24 3.02 -5.00
N GLY A 111 10.87 4.16 -4.71
CA GLY A 111 12.33 4.24 -4.61
C GLY A 111 12.90 3.37 -3.49
N ALA A 112 12.23 3.34 -2.34
CA ALA A 112 12.64 2.52 -1.21
C ALA A 112 12.48 1.02 -1.52
N LEU A 113 11.40 0.63 -2.21
CA LEU A 113 11.19 -0.76 -2.63
C LEU A 113 12.19 -1.19 -3.72
N GLU A 114 12.58 -0.27 -4.60
CA GLU A 114 13.64 -0.51 -5.58
C GLU A 114 14.96 -0.87 -4.87
N GLU A 115 15.29 -0.17 -3.80
CA GLU A 115 16.49 -0.46 -2.99
C GLU A 115 16.42 -1.83 -2.33
N VAL A 116 15.23 -2.34 -2.02
CA VAL A 116 15.06 -3.71 -1.49
C VAL A 116 15.37 -4.75 -2.56
N GLY A 117 15.16 -4.42 -3.83
CA GLY A 117 15.47 -5.32 -4.95
C GLY A 117 14.38 -5.42 -6.01
N PHE A 118 13.26 -4.72 -5.84
CA PHE A 118 12.20 -4.73 -6.85
C PHE A 118 12.52 -3.82 -8.03
N ARG A 119 12.03 -4.21 -9.20
CA ARG A 119 11.99 -3.28 -10.34
C ARG A 119 10.99 -2.17 -10.04
N ASN A 120 11.37 -0.92 -10.28
CA ASN A 120 10.49 0.22 -10.08
C ASN A 120 9.73 0.51 -11.39
N LEU A 121 8.43 0.23 -11.38
CA LEU A 121 7.55 0.46 -12.54
C LEU A 121 6.94 1.87 -12.55
N GLY A 122 7.25 2.68 -11.54
CA GLY A 122 6.80 4.06 -11.46
C GLY A 122 5.44 4.23 -10.79
N VAL A 123 4.96 5.47 -10.84
CA VAL A 123 3.68 5.87 -10.27
C VAL A 123 2.67 6.04 -11.41
N LYS A 124 1.46 5.52 -11.22
CA LYS A 124 0.42 5.54 -12.25
C LYS A 124 -0.83 6.25 -11.73
N GLU A 125 -1.50 6.98 -12.62
CA GLU A 125 -2.80 7.58 -12.30
C GLU A 125 -3.91 6.55 -12.54
N ARG A 126 -4.79 6.41 -11.54
CA ARG A 126 -5.95 5.50 -11.61
C ARG A 126 -7.18 6.16 -11.00
N PRO A 127 -7.72 7.23 -11.64
CA PRO A 127 -8.86 7.96 -11.08
C PRO A 127 -10.16 7.14 -11.01
N GLY A 128 -10.20 6.00 -11.67
CA GLY A 128 -11.36 5.10 -11.64
C GLY A 128 -11.43 4.20 -10.42
N LEU A 129 -10.35 4.06 -9.65
CA LEU A 129 -10.36 3.21 -8.46
C LEU A 129 -11.12 3.89 -7.32
N VAL A 130 -12.10 3.18 -6.76
CA VAL A 130 -13.00 3.73 -5.73
C VAL A 130 -12.22 4.22 -4.50
N VAL A 131 -11.25 3.46 -4.03
CA VAL A 131 -10.47 3.83 -2.84
C VAL A 131 -9.60 5.06 -3.07
N LEU A 132 -9.29 5.40 -4.31
CA LEU A 132 -8.53 6.61 -4.64
C LEU A 132 -9.45 7.80 -4.95
N ARG A 133 -10.62 7.52 -5.51
CA ARG A 133 -11.59 8.55 -5.94
C ARG A 133 -12.53 9.00 -4.84
N ARG A 134 -12.95 8.08 -3.96
CA ARG A 134 -13.97 8.34 -2.94
C ARG A 134 -13.42 8.68 -1.56
N THR A 135 -12.11 8.70 -1.41
CA THR A 135 -11.45 9.17 -0.19
C THR A 135 -11.28 10.69 -0.24
N ASN A 136 -11.45 11.35 0.91
CA ASN A 136 -11.40 12.81 1.04
C ASN A 136 -10.00 13.33 1.40
N MET A 137 -9.00 12.48 1.39
CA MET A 137 -7.61 12.79 1.75
C MET A 137 -6.66 12.20 0.71
N PRO A 138 -5.37 12.58 0.74
CA PRO A 138 -4.38 11.90 -0.11
C PRO A 138 -4.41 10.40 0.08
N ALA A 139 -4.56 9.67 -1.02
CA ALA A 139 -4.72 8.22 -1.02
C ALA A 139 -3.74 7.59 -2.01
N LEU A 140 -3.11 6.50 -1.57
CA LEU A 140 -2.16 5.72 -2.36
C LEU A 140 -2.52 4.25 -2.30
N LEU A 141 -2.31 3.55 -3.41
CA LEU A 141 -2.41 2.09 -3.47
C LEU A 141 -1.07 1.54 -3.91
N VAL A 142 -0.42 0.82 -3.01
CA VAL A 142 0.92 0.25 -3.24
C VAL A 142 0.76 -1.18 -3.74
N GLU A 143 1.25 -1.44 -4.96
CA GLU A 143 1.34 -2.78 -5.53
C GLU A 143 2.72 -3.36 -5.20
N ALA A 144 2.78 -4.22 -4.19
CA ALA A 144 4.02 -4.78 -3.64
C ALA A 144 4.47 -6.03 -4.41
N GLY A 145 4.83 -5.84 -5.66
CA GLY A 145 5.24 -6.90 -6.56
C GLY A 145 4.08 -7.68 -7.16
N PHE A 146 4.38 -8.51 -8.14
CA PHE A 146 3.38 -9.36 -8.83
C PHE A 146 3.26 -10.69 -8.12
N ILE A 147 2.03 -11.04 -7.72
CA ILE A 147 1.76 -12.29 -7.00
C ILE A 147 1.99 -13.53 -7.88
N ASN A 148 1.94 -13.36 -9.20
CA ASN A 148 2.22 -14.43 -10.15
C ASN A 148 3.60 -14.31 -10.82
N ASN A 149 4.55 -13.68 -10.13
CA ASN A 149 5.94 -13.63 -10.53
C ASN A 149 6.80 -14.28 -9.44
N ASP A 150 7.57 -15.30 -9.81
CA ASP A 150 8.33 -16.08 -8.85
C ASP A 150 9.44 -15.28 -8.15
N GLN A 151 10.09 -14.35 -8.87
CA GLN A 151 11.13 -13.51 -8.29
C GLN A 151 10.54 -12.49 -7.30
N ASP A 152 9.41 -11.88 -7.65
CA ASP A 152 8.72 -10.95 -6.76
C ASP A 152 8.22 -11.67 -5.50
N ASN A 153 7.73 -12.90 -5.63
CA ASN A 153 7.31 -13.70 -4.48
C ASN A 153 8.49 -14.10 -3.59
N GLN A 154 9.63 -14.40 -4.19
CA GLN A 154 10.85 -14.69 -3.43
C GLN A 154 11.29 -13.47 -2.62
N LEU A 155 11.30 -12.29 -3.24
CA LEU A 155 11.60 -11.02 -2.54
C LEU A 155 10.58 -10.76 -1.43
N PHE A 156 9.29 -10.93 -1.73
CA PHE A 156 8.23 -10.68 -0.75
C PHE A 156 8.42 -11.55 0.49
N ASP A 157 8.73 -12.82 0.32
CA ASP A 157 8.89 -13.76 1.43
C ASP A 157 10.22 -13.56 2.18
N GLU A 158 11.34 -13.48 1.46
CA GLU A 158 12.67 -13.38 2.07
C GLU A 158 12.97 -12.00 2.63
N LYS A 159 12.41 -10.96 2.04
CA LYS A 159 12.65 -9.57 2.40
C LYS A 159 11.43 -8.88 3.02
N PHE A 160 10.51 -9.65 3.59
CA PHE A 160 9.24 -9.11 4.13
C PHE A 160 9.46 -7.96 5.11
N THR A 161 10.38 -8.13 6.05
CA THR A 161 10.69 -7.10 7.06
C THR A 161 11.25 -5.83 6.39
N GLU A 162 12.14 -5.99 5.42
CA GLU A 162 12.73 -4.87 4.69
C GLU A 162 11.69 -4.16 3.83
N ILE A 163 10.74 -4.91 3.24
CA ILE A 163 9.64 -4.34 2.45
C ILE A 163 8.75 -3.47 3.34
N ALA A 164 8.31 -4.00 4.48
CA ALA A 164 7.49 -3.24 5.41
C ALA A 164 8.24 -2.01 5.93
N GLY A 165 9.54 -2.16 6.25
CA GLY A 165 10.40 -1.06 6.66
C GLY A 165 10.53 0.01 5.57
N ALA A 166 10.74 -0.39 4.32
CA ALA A 166 10.88 0.52 3.19
C ALA A 166 9.61 1.37 3.00
N ILE A 167 8.44 0.73 3.02
CA ILE A 167 7.16 1.44 2.87
C ILE A 167 6.96 2.42 4.02
N SER A 168 7.10 1.96 5.26
CA SER A 168 6.86 2.80 6.44
C SER A 168 7.86 3.95 6.54
N GLU A 169 9.14 3.71 6.30
CA GLU A 169 10.17 4.75 6.35
C GLU A 169 9.97 5.79 5.25
N ALA A 170 9.55 5.39 4.06
CA ALA A 170 9.24 6.32 2.98
C ALA A 170 8.06 7.23 3.33
N ILE A 171 7.02 6.67 3.96
CA ILE A 171 5.87 7.45 4.44
C ILE A 171 6.32 8.42 5.53
N LEU A 172 7.00 7.93 6.56
CA LEU A 172 7.46 8.76 7.68
C LEU A 172 8.42 9.85 7.21
N GLY A 173 9.33 9.53 6.29
CA GLY A 173 10.27 10.50 5.73
C GLY A 173 9.57 11.60 4.95
N THR A 174 8.53 11.26 4.18
CA THR A 174 7.72 12.25 3.45
C THR A 174 6.99 13.18 4.43
N LEU A 175 6.41 12.62 5.50
CA LEU A 175 5.73 13.41 6.53
C LEU A 175 6.70 14.35 7.26
N CYS A 176 7.93 13.91 7.53
CA CYS A 176 8.95 14.76 8.15
C CYS A 176 9.31 15.97 7.28
N LEU A 177 9.35 15.83 5.97
CA LEU A 177 9.66 16.94 5.05
C LEU A 177 8.62 18.05 5.11
N LEU A 178 7.38 17.76 5.51
CA LEU A 178 6.34 18.77 5.68
C LEU A 178 6.66 19.72 6.84
N TYR A 179 7.39 19.27 7.86
CA TYR A 179 7.79 20.10 9.00
C TYR A 179 8.96 21.04 8.70
N THR A 180 9.77 20.72 7.69
CA THR A 180 10.98 21.48 7.37
C THR A 180 10.77 22.52 6.26
N SER A 181 9.58 22.56 5.66
CA SER A 181 9.25 23.50 4.58
C SER A 181 8.51 24.75 5.03
N ASP A 182 8.33 24.96 6.35
CA ASP A 182 7.70 26.16 6.94
C ASP A 182 8.76 27.20 7.39
#